data_73799e35b1b322b4a99e2a0e842fece9
#
_entry.id   73799e35b1b322b4a99e2a0e842fece9
#
_cell.length_a   1.000
_cell.length_b   1.000
_cell.length_c   1.000
_cell.angle_alpha   90.00
_cell.angle_beta   90.00
_cell.angle_gamma   90.00
#
_symmetry.space_group_name_H-M   'P 1'
#
loop_
_entity.id
_entity.type
_entity.pdbx_description
1 polymer ?
#
loop_
_entity_poly.entity_id
_entity_poly.type
_entity_poly.pdbx_seq_one_letter_code
_entity_poly.pdbx_strand_id
1 'polypeptide(L)'
;MVTTIPDQKMQTYTKMNTFKILLWLSMVSMVMMFAGLTSGYIVRQAESNWFVFELPSIFYLSTAFIMLSSGSMYWALASAKKDNKQGLRIGLIITLGLGLAFTFTQFAAWSVLVKEGVFFTGNPSGSFLDVLTGLHLVHLAGGMIYLLYVTTGAIQGKYHSGNLLPLELCSIFWHFLDGLWLYLFIFLLVIR
;
A
#
# COMPACT_ATOMS: atom_id res chain seq x y z
N MET A 1 -1.36 28.23 39.59
CA MET A 1 -1.84 26.86 39.79
C MET A 1 -1.35 26.05 38.58
N VAL A 2 -0.21 25.36 38.72
CA VAL A 2 0.38 24.55 37.63
C VAL A 2 -0.36 23.22 37.62
N THR A 3 -1.21 23.00 36.62
CA THR A 3 -1.88 21.72 36.39
C THR A 3 -0.85 20.71 35.91
N THR A 4 -0.33 19.91 36.82
CA THR A 4 0.53 18.75 36.48
C THR A 4 -0.30 17.74 35.73
N ILE A 5 -0.01 17.57 34.44
CA ILE A 5 -0.60 16.48 33.64
C ILE A 5 -0.10 15.15 34.23
N PRO A 6 -1.00 14.18 34.54
CA PRO A 6 -0.57 12.91 35.11
C PRO A 6 0.44 12.22 34.19
N ASP A 7 1.54 11.70 34.75
CA ASP A 7 2.66 11.04 34.04
C ASP A 7 2.19 10.00 33.02
N GLN A 8 1.14 9.26 33.33
CA GLN A 8 0.57 8.26 32.41
C GLN A 8 0.00 8.87 31.13
N LYS A 9 -0.64 10.04 31.20
CA LYS A 9 -1.13 10.73 29.98
C LYS A 9 0.02 11.24 29.13
N MET A 10 1.06 11.80 29.76
CA MET A 10 2.28 12.27 29.07
C MET A 10 2.96 11.13 28.32
N GLN A 11 3.13 9.96 28.95
CA GLN A 11 3.73 8.77 28.33
C GLN A 11 2.89 8.23 27.15
N THR A 12 1.56 8.28 27.26
CA THR A 12 0.68 7.83 26.17
C THR A 12 0.74 8.77 24.97
N TYR A 13 0.76 10.08 25.18
CA TYR A 13 0.93 11.07 24.10
C TYR A 13 2.29 10.93 23.40
N THR A 14 3.35 10.72 24.17
CA THR A 14 4.70 10.53 23.62
C THR A 14 4.78 9.26 22.77
N LYS A 15 4.23 8.14 23.22
CA LYS A 15 4.15 6.89 22.43
C LYS A 15 3.36 7.06 21.15
N MET A 16 2.20 7.70 21.20
CA MET A 16 1.36 7.94 20.01
C MET A 16 2.10 8.74 18.95
N ASN A 17 2.79 9.82 19.36
CA ASN A 17 3.58 10.65 18.46
C ASN A 17 4.77 9.87 17.86
N THR A 18 5.44 9.04 18.65
CA THR A 18 6.57 8.23 18.20
C THR A 18 6.16 7.26 17.08
N PHE A 19 5.06 6.52 17.23
CA PHE A 19 4.57 5.61 16.19
C PHE A 19 4.19 6.34 14.90
N LYS A 20 3.56 7.51 15.00
CA LYS A 20 3.24 8.34 13.83
C LYS A 20 4.51 8.82 13.12
N ILE A 21 5.50 9.29 13.86
CA ILE A 21 6.78 9.76 13.29
C ILE A 21 7.52 8.60 12.59
N LEU A 22 7.59 7.42 13.21
CA LEU A 22 8.22 6.25 12.61
C LEU A 22 7.52 5.83 11.31
N LEU A 23 6.19 5.87 11.27
CA LEU A 23 5.43 5.60 10.06
C LEU A 23 5.76 6.61 8.96
N TRP A 24 5.78 7.91 9.26
CA TRP A 24 6.12 8.95 8.29
C TRP A 24 7.55 8.80 7.76
N LEU A 25 8.52 8.50 8.63
CA LEU A 25 9.90 8.23 8.21
C LEU A 25 9.99 7.03 7.26
N SER A 26 9.25 5.94 7.55
CA SER A 26 9.22 4.77 6.68
C SER A 26 8.61 5.09 5.31
N MET A 27 7.52 5.87 5.28
CA MET A 27 6.90 6.30 4.01
C MET A 27 7.84 7.20 3.19
N VAL A 28 8.52 8.16 3.81
CA VAL A 28 9.52 9.01 3.14
C VAL A 28 10.65 8.15 2.56
N SER A 29 11.16 7.18 3.31
CA SER A 29 12.17 6.23 2.83
C SER A 29 11.70 5.44 1.61
N MET A 30 10.45 4.97 1.62
CA MET A 30 9.86 4.28 0.46
C MET A 30 9.74 5.21 -0.76
N VAL A 31 9.29 6.45 -0.58
CA VAL A 31 9.22 7.44 -1.68
C VAL A 31 10.61 7.64 -2.29
N MET A 32 11.66 7.82 -1.48
CA MET A 32 13.03 7.99 -1.97
C MET A 32 13.51 6.76 -2.75
N MET A 33 13.22 5.56 -2.25
CA MET A 33 13.59 4.31 -2.92
C MET A 33 12.92 4.18 -4.30
N PHE A 34 11.60 4.38 -4.37
CA PHE A 34 10.88 4.29 -5.64
C PHE A 34 11.22 5.43 -6.60
N ALA A 35 11.49 6.64 -6.11
CA ALA A 35 11.98 7.75 -6.93
C ALA A 35 13.36 7.44 -7.53
N GLY A 36 14.25 6.83 -6.78
CA GLY A 36 15.55 6.36 -7.28
C GLY A 36 15.40 5.30 -8.37
N LEU A 37 14.53 4.31 -8.18
CA LEU A 37 14.27 3.26 -9.15
C LEU A 37 13.64 3.78 -10.44
N THR A 38 12.65 4.68 -10.35
CA THR A 38 12.03 5.29 -11.53
C THR A 38 12.99 6.23 -12.26
N SER A 39 13.88 6.93 -11.55
CA SER A 39 14.97 7.68 -12.15
C SER A 39 15.95 6.77 -12.90
N GLY A 40 16.34 5.64 -12.29
CA GLY A 40 17.18 4.63 -12.94
C GLY A 40 16.53 4.03 -14.20
N TYR A 41 15.21 3.81 -14.17
CA TYR A 41 14.42 3.38 -15.32
C TYR A 41 14.55 4.37 -16.50
N ILE A 42 14.35 5.66 -16.25
CA ILE A 42 14.43 6.72 -17.28
C ILE A 42 15.83 6.80 -17.89
N VAL A 43 16.87 6.76 -17.05
CA VAL A 43 18.26 6.79 -17.51
C VAL A 43 18.57 5.58 -18.38
N ARG A 44 18.15 4.39 -17.97
CA ARG A 44 18.41 3.16 -18.70
C ARG A 44 17.61 3.03 -20.01
N GLN A 45 16.44 3.64 -20.09
CA GLN A 45 15.62 3.68 -21.29
C GLN A 45 16.33 4.35 -22.48
N ALA A 46 17.25 5.28 -22.21
CA ALA A 46 18.02 5.97 -23.26
C ALA A 46 19.02 5.06 -23.97
N GLU A 47 19.26 3.85 -23.50
CA GLU A 47 20.19 2.89 -24.13
C GLU A 47 19.52 2.08 -25.26
N SER A 48 20.33 1.68 -26.26
CA SER A 48 19.87 1.10 -27.53
C SER A 48 19.20 -0.28 -27.43
N ASN A 49 19.24 -0.95 -26.28
CA ASN A 49 18.69 -2.29 -26.07
C ASN A 49 17.37 -2.29 -25.28
N TRP A 50 16.63 -1.17 -25.28
CA TRP A 50 15.34 -1.05 -24.60
C TRP A 50 14.22 -1.68 -25.43
N PHE A 51 13.47 -2.60 -24.85
CA PHE A 51 12.32 -3.25 -25.47
C PHE A 51 11.02 -2.56 -25.03
N VAL A 52 10.26 -2.06 -25.99
CA VAL A 52 8.94 -1.49 -25.73
C VAL A 52 7.89 -2.59 -25.82
N PHE A 53 7.13 -2.80 -24.77
CA PHE A 53 6.03 -3.77 -24.72
C PHE A 53 4.73 -3.09 -24.26
N GLU A 54 3.59 -3.67 -24.62
CA GLU A 54 2.31 -3.17 -24.16
C GLU A 54 1.99 -3.70 -22.76
N LEU A 55 1.48 -2.82 -21.89
CA LEU A 55 1.02 -3.22 -20.56
C LEU A 55 -0.26 -4.06 -20.68
N PRO A 56 -0.29 -5.30 -20.16
CA PRO A 56 -1.49 -6.13 -20.17
C PRO A 56 -2.69 -5.42 -19.53
N SER A 57 -3.88 -5.61 -20.10
CA SER A 57 -5.14 -5.01 -19.59
C SER A 57 -5.45 -5.37 -18.14
N ILE A 58 -4.85 -6.43 -17.61
CA ILE A 58 -4.94 -6.86 -16.23
C ILE A 58 -4.44 -5.78 -15.24
N PHE A 59 -3.49 -4.92 -15.63
CA PHE A 59 -3.03 -3.82 -14.78
C PHE A 59 -4.11 -2.76 -14.50
N TYR A 60 -5.02 -2.52 -15.45
CA TYR A 60 -6.19 -1.64 -15.22
C TYR A 60 -7.16 -2.26 -14.22
N LEU A 61 -7.40 -3.58 -14.33
CA LEU A 61 -8.26 -4.30 -13.40
C LEU A 61 -7.68 -4.30 -11.98
N SER A 62 -6.38 -4.55 -11.83
CA SER A 62 -5.72 -4.51 -10.52
C SER A 62 -5.77 -3.10 -9.90
N THR A 63 -5.59 -2.06 -10.72
CA THR A 63 -5.73 -0.67 -10.26
C THR A 63 -7.15 -0.37 -9.77
N ALA A 64 -8.18 -0.90 -10.44
CA ALA A 64 -9.56 -0.77 -9.98
C ALA A 64 -9.78 -1.43 -8.60
N PHE A 65 -9.22 -2.63 -8.37
CA PHE A 65 -9.33 -3.31 -7.08
C PHE A 65 -8.68 -2.52 -5.94
N ILE A 66 -7.49 -1.96 -6.16
CA ILE A 66 -6.80 -1.20 -5.11
C ILE A 66 -7.53 0.11 -4.80
N MET A 67 -8.10 0.78 -5.80
CA MET A 67 -8.90 1.99 -5.61
C MET A 67 -10.18 1.72 -4.81
N LEU A 68 -10.88 0.63 -5.12
CA LEU A 68 -12.05 0.19 -4.34
C LEU A 68 -11.67 -0.19 -2.91
N SER A 69 -10.49 -0.80 -2.72
CA SER A 69 -9.92 -1.12 -1.42
C SER A 69 -9.68 0.13 -0.57
N SER A 70 -9.14 1.20 -1.19
CA SER A 70 -8.96 2.50 -0.54
C SER A 70 -10.28 3.07 -0.04
N GLY A 71 -11.33 3.03 -0.87
CA GLY A 71 -12.67 3.46 -0.49
C GLY A 71 -13.26 2.66 0.68
N SER A 72 -13.10 1.32 0.67
CA SER A 72 -13.58 0.46 1.77
C SER A 72 -12.83 0.70 3.07
N MET A 73 -11.51 0.98 3.01
CA MET A 73 -10.72 1.34 4.19
C MET A 73 -11.15 2.67 4.80
N TYR A 74 -11.42 3.68 3.95
CA TYR A 74 -11.96 4.96 4.41
C TYR A 74 -13.32 4.78 5.11
N TRP A 75 -14.22 3.97 4.54
CA TRP A 75 -15.51 3.65 5.14
C TRP A 75 -15.36 2.90 6.46
N ALA A 76 -14.42 1.97 6.57
CA ALA A 76 -14.12 1.25 7.82
C ALA A 76 -13.70 2.22 8.93
N LEU A 77 -12.77 3.16 8.63
CA LEU A 77 -12.31 4.16 9.59
C LEU A 77 -13.43 5.12 9.99
N ALA A 78 -14.26 5.57 9.04
CA ALA A 78 -15.42 6.42 9.32
C ALA A 78 -16.45 5.71 10.21
N SER A 79 -16.66 4.40 10.02
CA SER A 79 -17.53 3.57 10.84
C SER A 79 -16.98 3.41 12.27
N ALA A 80 -15.66 3.24 12.40
CA ALA A 80 -15.01 3.16 13.71
C ALA A 80 -15.16 4.45 14.54
N LYS A 81 -15.05 5.61 13.89
CA LYS A 81 -15.25 6.93 14.54
C LYS A 81 -16.68 7.13 15.04
N LYS A 82 -17.66 6.42 14.47
CA LYS A 82 -19.07 6.43 14.88
C LYS A 82 -19.42 5.28 15.82
N ASP A 83 -18.42 4.55 16.34
CA ASP A 83 -18.58 3.35 17.17
C ASP A 83 -19.45 2.24 16.52
N ASN A 84 -19.60 2.27 15.17
CA ASN A 84 -20.27 1.21 14.42
C ASN A 84 -19.32 0.03 14.19
N LYS A 85 -19.32 -0.92 15.13
CA LYS A 85 -18.46 -2.10 15.12
C LYS A 85 -18.72 -3.02 13.93
N GLN A 86 -19.97 -3.09 13.45
CA GLN A 86 -20.32 -3.92 12.31
C GLN A 86 -19.78 -3.34 11.01
N GLY A 87 -19.97 -2.03 10.78
CA GLY A 87 -19.43 -1.34 9.61
C GLY A 87 -17.90 -1.40 9.55
N LEU A 88 -17.22 -1.24 10.71
CA LEU A 88 -15.78 -1.40 10.82
C LEU A 88 -15.32 -2.79 10.37
N ARG A 89 -15.92 -3.87 10.90
CA ARG A 89 -15.54 -5.25 10.57
C ARG A 89 -15.74 -5.56 9.09
N ILE A 90 -16.90 -5.22 8.56
CA ILE A 90 -17.23 -5.45 7.16
C ILE A 90 -16.26 -4.68 6.24
N GLY A 91 -16.02 -3.41 6.52
CA GLY A 91 -15.11 -2.58 5.74
C GLY A 91 -13.68 -3.15 5.71
N LEU A 92 -13.13 -3.56 6.85
CA LEU A 92 -11.80 -4.17 6.93
C LEU A 92 -11.71 -5.51 6.18
N ILE A 93 -12.75 -6.36 6.26
CA ILE A 93 -12.79 -7.64 5.54
C ILE A 93 -12.85 -7.40 4.03
N ILE A 94 -13.63 -6.43 3.56
CA ILE A 94 -13.69 -6.05 2.14
C ILE A 94 -12.33 -5.52 1.68
N THR A 95 -11.69 -4.65 2.47
CA THR A 95 -10.36 -4.12 2.17
C THR A 95 -9.33 -5.25 2.03
N LEU A 96 -9.34 -6.20 2.95
CA LEU A 96 -8.46 -7.38 2.91
C LEU A 96 -8.72 -8.24 1.66
N GLY A 97 -9.98 -8.52 1.34
CA GLY A 97 -10.37 -9.28 0.15
C GLY A 97 -9.94 -8.61 -1.16
N LEU A 98 -10.12 -7.29 -1.27
CA LEU A 98 -9.70 -6.51 -2.44
C LEU A 98 -8.17 -6.43 -2.55
N GLY A 99 -7.44 -6.32 -1.43
CA GLY A 99 -5.98 -6.39 -1.41
C GLY A 99 -5.44 -7.75 -1.87
N LEU A 100 -6.08 -8.86 -1.45
CA LEU A 100 -5.77 -10.19 -1.97
C LEU A 100 -6.07 -10.30 -3.47
N ALA A 101 -7.22 -9.83 -3.93
CA ALA A 101 -7.58 -9.82 -5.34
C ALA A 101 -6.57 -9.05 -6.18
N PHE A 102 -6.12 -7.88 -5.70
CA PHE A 102 -5.03 -7.13 -6.31
C PHE A 102 -3.75 -7.96 -6.41
N THR A 103 -3.32 -8.62 -5.33
CA THR A 103 -2.12 -9.45 -5.32
C THR A 103 -2.21 -10.58 -6.34
N PHE A 104 -3.34 -11.30 -6.41
CA PHE A 104 -3.56 -12.35 -7.39
C PHE A 104 -3.53 -11.84 -8.83
N THR A 105 -4.13 -10.68 -9.09
CA THR A 105 -4.10 -10.07 -10.43
C THR A 105 -2.70 -9.62 -10.84
N GLN A 106 -1.82 -9.24 -9.90
CA GLN A 106 -0.41 -8.93 -10.19
C GLN A 106 0.38 -10.17 -10.62
N PHE A 107 0.21 -11.29 -9.93
CA PHE A 107 0.82 -12.57 -10.35
C PHE A 107 0.29 -13.03 -11.71
N ALA A 108 -1.00 -12.85 -11.98
CA ALA A 108 -1.57 -13.14 -13.29
C ALA A 108 -0.97 -12.23 -14.39
N ALA A 109 -0.79 -10.93 -14.11
CA ALA A 109 -0.15 -9.99 -15.04
C ALA A 109 1.28 -10.39 -15.37
N TRP A 110 2.09 -10.78 -14.38
CA TRP A 110 3.44 -11.31 -14.62
C TRP A 110 3.43 -12.57 -15.47
N SER A 111 2.47 -13.48 -15.23
CA SER A 111 2.32 -14.70 -16.05
C SER A 111 2.02 -14.39 -17.53
N VAL A 112 1.27 -13.32 -17.79
CA VAL A 112 0.98 -12.86 -19.16
C VAL A 112 2.25 -12.27 -19.80
N LEU A 113 2.97 -11.41 -19.10
CA LEU A 113 4.22 -10.80 -19.59
C LEU A 113 5.27 -11.87 -19.96
N VAL A 114 5.42 -12.90 -19.12
CA VAL A 114 6.32 -14.03 -19.41
C VAL A 114 5.91 -14.77 -20.70
N LYS A 115 4.60 -14.95 -20.96
CA LYS A 115 4.11 -15.57 -22.21
C LYS A 115 4.36 -14.70 -23.44
N GLU A 116 4.40 -13.38 -23.29
CA GLU A 116 4.73 -12.41 -24.33
C GLU A 116 6.24 -12.23 -24.54
N GLY A 117 7.06 -13.03 -23.84
CA GLY A 117 8.51 -13.02 -23.98
C GLY A 117 9.24 -11.94 -23.16
N VAL A 118 8.55 -11.27 -22.27
CA VAL A 118 9.14 -10.32 -21.32
C VAL A 118 9.60 -11.09 -20.09
N PHE A 119 10.91 -11.40 -20.04
CA PHE A 119 11.50 -12.15 -18.94
C PHE A 119 12.29 -11.23 -18.01
N PHE A 120 12.34 -11.59 -16.72
CA PHE A 120 13.16 -10.92 -15.71
C PHE A 120 14.65 -10.82 -16.10
N THR A 121 15.18 -11.86 -16.77
CA THR A 121 16.62 -12.00 -17.10
C THR A 121 16.89 -11.89 -18.60
N GLY A 122 16.24 -11.05 -19.33
CA GLY A 122 16.49 -10.98 -20.78
C GLY A 122 16.60 -9.56 -21.31
N ASN A 123 15.86 -8.66 -20.73
CA ASN A 123 15.79 -7.27 -21.17
C ASN A 123 15.72 -6.31 -19.99
N PRO A 124 16.47 -5.21 -19.99
CA PRO A 124 16.44 -4.23 -18.92
C PRO A 124 15.03 -3.69 -18.61
N SER A 125 14.18 -3.49 -19.62
CA SER A 125 12.82 -2.97 -19.43
C SER A 125 11.94 -3.90 -18.60
N GLY A 126 11.97 -5.22 -18.87
CA GLY A 126 11.27 -6.24 -18.09
C GLY A 126 11.79 -6.31 -16.66
N SER A 127 13.13 -6.34 -16.49
CA SER A 127 13.76 -6.37 -15.16
C SER A 127 13.35 -5.20 -14.29
N PHE A 128 13.32 -3.98 -14.82
CA PHE A 128 12.89 -2.80 -14.07
C PHE A 128 11.41 -2.84 -13.71
N LEU A 129 10.54 -3.30 -14.61
CA LEU A 129 9.12 -3.47 -14.34
C LEU A 129 8.90 -4.45 -13.20
N ASP A 130 9.56 -5.63 -13.27
CA ASP A 130 9.42 -6.67 -12.25
C ASP A 130 9.98 -6.22 -10.89
N VAL A 131 11.09 -5.47 -10.87
CA VAL A 131 11.65 -4.91 -9.63
C VAL A 131 10.71 -3.87 -9.02
N LEU A 132 10.19 -2.93 -9.81
CA LEU A 132 9.27 -1.88 -9.34
C LEU A 132 7.98 -2.49 -8.77
N THR A 133 7.34 -3.35 -9.55
CA THR A 133 6.07 -3.99 -9.14
C THR A 133 6.29 -5.00 -8.03
N GLY A 134 7.38 -5.75 -8.03
CA GLY A 134 7.75 -6.72 -7.00
C GLY A 134 8.07 -6.08 -5.66
N LEU A 135 8.85 -5.00 -5.63
CA LEU A 135 9.10 -4.25 -4.40
C LEU A 135 7.82 -3.63 -3.84
N HIS A 136 6.94 -3.12 -4.72
CA HIS A 136 5.63 -2.66 -4.28
C HIS A 136 4.82 -3.81 -3.62
N LEU A 137 4.81 -5.00 -4.22
CA LEU A 137 4.13 -6.18 -3.64
C LEU A 137 4.71 -6.61 -2.29
N VAL A 138 6.02 -6.51 -2.08
CA VAL A 138 6.66 -6.79 -0.77
C VAL A 138 6.14 -5.80 0.29
N HIS A 139 6.06 -4.51 -0.03
CA HIS A 139 5.52 -3.50 0.89
C HIS A 139 4.02 -3.70 1.13
N LEU A 140 3.28 -4.06 0.08
CA LEU A 140 1.86 -4.40 0.20
C LEU A 140 1.65 -5.64 1.10
N ALA A 141 2.49 -6.66 0.99
CA ALA A 141 2.43 -7.83 1.88
C ALA A 141 2.62 -7.43 3.35
N GLY A 142 3.56 -6.52 3.65
CA GLY A 142 3.69 -5.92 4.97
C GLY A 142 2.42 -5.18 5.43
N GLY A 143 1.82 -4.39 4.54
CA GLY A 143 0.54 -3.72 4.77
C GLY A 143 -0.60 -4.69 5.02
N MET A 144 -0.66 -5.80 4.25
CA MET A 144 -1.65 -6.88 4.42
C MET A 144 -1.52 -7.57 5.77
N ILE A 145 -0.30 -7.87 6.22
CA ILE A 145 -0.05 -8.46 7.55
C ILE A 145 -0.55 -7.52 8.64
N TYR A 146 -0.25 -6.22 8.52
CA TYR A 146 -0.71 -5.22 9.47
C TYR A 146 -2.25 -5.05 9.43
N LEU A 147 -2.85 -5.04 8.25
CA LEU A 147 -4.30 -5.00 8.06
C LEU A 147 -4.98 -6.23 8.69
N LEU A 148 -4.38 -7.43 8.54
CA LEU A 148 -4.87 -8.65 9.16
C LEU A 148 -4.83 -8.55 10.70
N TYR A 149 -3.74 -8.02 11.27
CA TYR A 149 -3.63 -7.75 12.71
C TYR A 149 -4.73 -6.80 13.20
N VAL A 150 -4.97 -5.70 12.48
CA VAL A 150 -6.03 -4.73 12.81
C VAL A 150 -7.41 -5.36 12.66
N THR A 151 -7.65 -6.16 11.62
CA THR A 151 -8.93 -6.85 11.39
C THR A 151 -9.24 -7.83 12.51
N THR A 152 -8.28 -8.63 12.95
CA THR A 152 -8.46 -9.55 14.09
C THR A 152 -8.76 -8.78 15.38
N GLY A 153 -8.11 -7.65 15.62
CA GLY A 153 -8.44 -6.75 16.74
C GLY A 153 -9.86 -6.17 16.66
N ALA A 154 -10.34 -5.83 15.47
CA ALA A 154 -11.71 -5.34 15.25
C ALA A 154 -12.76 -6.43 15.52
N ILE A 155 -12.49 -7.67 15.10
CA ILE A 155 -13.38 -8.83 15.39
C ILE A 155 -13.46 -9.08 16.92
N GLN A 156 -12.34 -8.92 17.63
CA GLN A 156 -12.28 -9.06 19.09
C GLN A 156 -12.90 -7.86 19.84
N GLY A 157 -13.33 -6.82 19.12
CA GLY A 157 -13.97 -5.63 19.70
C GLY A 157 -13.02 -4.70 20.46
N LYS A 158 -11.70 -4.74 20.16
CA LYS A 158 -10.68 -3.94 20.84
C LYS A 158 -10.73 -2.45 20.49
N TYR A 159 -11.38 -2.08 19.36
CA TYR A 159 -11.44 -0.71 18.88
C TYR A 159 -12.75 -0.04 19.25
N HIS A 160 -12.63 1.18 19.78
CA HIS A 160 -13.71 2.10 20.14
C HIS A 160 -13.20 3.52 19.92
N SER A 161 -14.08 4.49 19.91
CA SER A 161 -13.76 5.91 19.61
C SER A 161 -12.56 6.49 20.38
N GLY A 162 -12.24 5.94 21.56
CA GLY A 162 -11.07 6.31 22.37
C GLY A 162 -9.77 5.57 22.07
N ASN A 163 -9.78 4.53 21.20
CA ASN A 163 -8.59 3.72 20.87
C ASN A 163 -8.56 3.34 19.39
N LEU A 164 -8.33 4.34 18.53
CA LEU A 164 -8.31 4.19 17.08
C LEU A 164 -6.89 4.27 16.49
N LEU A 165 -5.86 4.50 17.28
CA LEU A 165 -4.51 4.73 16.80
C LEU A 165 -4.00 3.63 15.84
N PRO A 166 -4.11 2.31 16.15
CA PRO A 166 -3.64 1.28 15.24
C PRO A 166 -4.39 1.27 13.89
N LEU A 167 -5.70 1.56 13.95
CA LEU A 167 -6.54 1.63 12.76
C LEU A 167 -6.19 2.86 11.90
N GLU A 168 -5.94 4.01 12.52
CA GLU A 168 -5.51 5.23 11.82
C GLU A 168 -4.16 5.03 11.13
N LEU A 169 -3.18 4.44 11.83
CA LEU A 169 -1.87 4.14 11.25
C LEU A 169 -1.99 3.16 10.08
N CYS A 170 -2.82 2.12 10.22
CA CYS A 170 -3.11 1.17 9.15
C CYS A 170 -3.73 1.86 7.93
N SER A 171 -4.71 2.73 8.16
CA SER A 171 -5.38 3.49 7.09
C SER A 171 -4.41 4.42 6.35
N ILE A 172 -3.58 5.17 7.07
CA ILE A 172 -2.58 6.07 6.48
C ILE A 172 -1.61 5.27 5.60
N PHE A 173 -1.09 4.16 6.13
CA PHE A 173 -0.15 3.31 5.40
C PHE A 173 -0.80 2.66 4.17
N TRP A 174 -2.04 2.20 4.29
CA TRP A 174 -2.80 1.60 3.19
C TRP A 174 -3.01 2.59 2.04
N HIS A 175 -3.54 3.77 2.35
CA HIS A 175 -3.74 4.82 1.33
C HIS A 175 -2.42 5.30 0.70
N PHE A 176 -1.33 5.29 1.45
CA PHE A 176 -0.01 5.58 0.92
C PHE A 176 0.43 4.52 -0.11
N LEU A 177 0.23 3.23 0.18
CA LEU A 177 0.54 2.14 -0.76
C LEU A 177 -0.33 2.23 -2.02
N ASP A 178 -1.62 2.52 -1.87
CA ASP A 178 -2.54 2.72 -3.00
C ASP A 178 -2.09 3.88 -3.89
N GLY A 179 -1.71 5.01 -3.28
CA GLY A 179 -1.18 6.17 -3.99
C GLY A 179 0.15 5.89 -4.69
N LEU A 180 1.03 5.13 -4.03
CA LEU A 180 2.31 4.68 -4.61
C LEU A 180 2.07 3.78 -5.83
N TRP A 181 1.09 2.85 -5.75
CA TRP A 181 0.71 2.04 -6.92
C TRP A 181 0.22 2.88 -8.08
N LEU A 182 -0.66 3.86 -7.82
CA LEU A 182 -1.12 4.78 -8.87
C LEU A 182 0.03 5.52 -9.54
N TYR A 183 0.98 6.02 -8.75
CA TYR A 183 2.20 6.64 -9.27
C TYR A 183 2.96 5.68 -10.19
N LEU A 184 3.22 4.45 -9.75
CA LEU A 184 3.94 3.44 -10.54
C LEU A 184 3.19 3.06 -11.81
N PHE A 185 1.88 2.88 -11.73
CA PHE A 185 1.04 2.53 -12.87
C PHE A 185 1.04 3.64 -13.93
N ILE A 186 0.84 4.90 -13.51
CA ILE A 186 0.88 6.05 -14.42
C ILE A 186 2.29 6.21 -15.02
N PHE A 187 3.33 6.06 -14.20
CA PHE A 187 4.72 6.11 -14.64
C PHE A 187 4.99 5.08 -15.75
N LEU A 188 4.63 3.81 -15.52
CA LEU A 188 4.80 2.73 -16.50
C LEU A 188 3.95 2.94 -17.76
N LEU A 189 2.81 3.61 -17.66
CA LEU A 189 1.93 3.88 -18.79
C LEU A 189 2.46 5.02 -19.69
N VAL A 190 3.12 6.00 -19.09
CA VAL A 190 3.59 7.21 -19.79
C VAL A 190 5.00 7.03 -20.36
N ILE A 191 5.88 6.31 -19.65
CA ILE A 191 7.33 6.27 -19.94
C ILE A 191 7.75 4.98 -20.65
N ARG A 192 6.85 4.05 -20.90
CA ARG A 192 7.14 2.81 -21.65
C ARG A 192 7.65 3.00 -23.08
#